data_a711339453f115a7d274595079ce2499
#
_entry.id   a711339453f115a7d274595079ce2499
#
_cell.length_a   1.000
_cell.length_b   1.000
_cell.length_c   1.000
_cell.angle_alpha   90.00
_cell.angle_beta   90.00
_cell.angle_gamma   90.00
#
_symmetry.space_group_name_H-M   'P 1'
#
loop_
_entity.id
_entity.type
_entity.pdbx_description
1 polymer ?
#
loop_
_entity_poly.entity_id
_entity_poly.type
_entity_poly.pdbx_seq_one_letter_code
_entity_poly.pdbx_strand_id
1 'polypeptide(L)'
;MGLLLTALALAVRLLWVLVVPTRPVGDFAMYLESARYLVEHHGLDPQFIYMPGYVYLAAGVYAFGGGLVAVKMIGVASGALATAAVYGTARAVFGRGAAFLAGLLCALWPAGIAVSSVTGTDMPAAALLGLAVWLLARNGARRPLGAPAAFGLVMGLAAYVRAVALPLVLLAAFHFRARGASWAHVITRTIAAAVVAFLVLLPWGLRNHHVYGELFFTDSHGGHTALVGANPNSDGSYSRSLNRLFSEGTGYALFAPPHRESDRVAYALAKQWTAFSPRYALGLLVAKADRLLGAERPLLYWPLYRQSVLPPGTWFDLHRNGVERVVDDSYYLMIAAVVIGIVAAAARRNWPALTLLPLPLALLVLYTLFFAEARYHLAIVVLLLPFAGNGLAWVVTATRDLFQAGLHRGEAGRQTRRRVAIEGLVAGGILALLFVGWPRAISAGTTLREKNRWAVCVCEVGGAKRLCDVRATEPPPGEAPSPVRGVWDGFGLRLSGARAAAAFDLDLPPGSYRVSMRAEAVGPAPDAGIDLEADGGNVAQASWPTEAIPITVGGTVLHGSGKLHLEVRTSRGVPASVASAVPLGWRIPISTAGAGTLWISSIKVEPDRP
;
A
#
# COMPACT_ATOMS: atom_id res chain seq x y z
N MET A 1 14.46 -0.27 -33.13
CA MET A 1 14.69 0.44 -31.87
C MET A 1 13.89 -0.15 -30.72
N GLY A 2 12.56 -0.26 -30.80
CA GLY A 2 11.74 -0.87 -29.72
C GLY A 2 12.19 -2.27 -29.34
N LEU A 3 12.42 -3.15 -30.31
CA LEU A 3 12.93 -4.52 -30.08
C LEU A 3 14.28 -4.52 -29.38
N LEU A 4 15.20 -3.60 -29.71
CA LEU A 4 16.50 -3.50 -29.05
C LEU A 4 16.35 -3.10 -27.58
N LEU A 5 15.46 -2.16 -27.26
CA LEU A 5 15.19 -1.76 -25.87
C LEU A 5 14.51 -2.89 -25.09
N THR A 6 13.62 -3.64 -25.73
CA THR A 6 12.99 -4.83 -25.13
C THR A 6 14.03 -5.92 -24.86
N ALA A 7 14.95 -6.16 -25.81
CA ALA A 7 16.06 -7.12 -25.63
C ALA A 7 17.02 -6.66 -24.51
N LEU A 8 17.34 -5.37 -24.45
CA LEU A 8 18.13 -4.80 -23.34
C LEU A 8 17.43 -5.04 -21.99
N ALA A 9 16.13 -4.73 -21.91
CA ALA A 9 15.33 -4.93 -20.71
C ALA A 9 15.32 -6.40 -20.26
N LEU A 10 15.19 -7.33 -21.21
CA LEU A 10 15.26 -8.77 -20.97
C LEU A 10 16.65 -9.17 -20.43
N ALA A 11 17.73 -8.74 -21.10
CA ALA A 11 19.09 -9.10 -20.74
C ALA A 11 19.48 -8.60 -19.34
N VAL A 12 19.18 -7.34 -19.02
CA VAL A 12 19.52 -6.76 -17.71
C VAL A 12 18.74 -7.45 -16.57
N ARG A 13 17.45 -7.75 -16.78
CA ARG A 13 16.63 -8.44 -15.77
C ARG A 13 17.02 -9.91 -15.62
N LEU A 14 17.37 -10.58 -16.70
CA LEU A 14 17.90 -11.95 -16.65
C LEU A 14 19.20 -11.97 -15.86
N LEU A 15 20.13 -11.06 -16.17
CA LEU A 15 21.37 -10.94 -15.42
C LEU A 15 21.11 -10.72 -13.92
N TRP A 16 20.18 -9.83 -13.58
CA TRP A 16 19.79 -9.58 -12.19
C TRP A 16 19.29 -10.86 -11.49
N VAL A 17 18.39 -11.61 -12.11
CA VAL A 17 17.85 -12.86 -11.54
C VAL A 17 18.94 -13.91 -11.30
N LEU A 18 19.98 -13.95 -12.16
CA LEU A 18 21.11 -14.86 -12.02
C LEU A 18 22.10 -14.40 -10.95
N VAL A 19 22.32 -13.09 -10.80
CA VAL A 19 23.28 -12.52 -9.83
C VAL A 19 22.68 -12.39 -8.42
N VAL A 20 21.38 -12.12 -8.32
CA VAL A 20 20.67 -11.94 -7.04
C VAL A 20 19.66 -13.07 -6.83
N PRO A 21 20.10 -14.21 -6.32
CA PRO A 21 19.20 -15.34 -6.06
C PRO A 21 18.27 -15.00 -4.90
N THR A 22 16.97 -15.26 -5.10
CA THR A 22 15.93 -15.02 -4.10
C THR A 22 15.14 -16.30 -3.82
N ARG A 23 14.68 -16.47 -2.59
CA ARG A 23 13.77 -17.55 -2.17
C ARG A 23 12.42 -16.93 -1.77
N PRO A 24 11.31 -17.35 -2.41
CA PRO A 24 9.98 -16.84 -2.10
C PRO A 24 9.58 -17.10 -0.65
N VAL A 25 8.95 -16.10 -0.02
CA VAL A 25 8.40 -16.17 1.35
C VAL A 25 7.05 -15.44 1.41
N GLY A 26 6.19 -15.80 2.36
CA GLY A 26 4.86 -15.20 2.52
C GLY A 26 3.99 -15.38 1.28
N ASP A 27 3.29 -14.34 0.84
CA ASP A 27 2.39 -14.37 -0.33
C ASP A 27 3.07 -14.95 -1.58
N PHE A 28 4.37 -14.67 -1.76
CA PHE A 28 5.13 -15.11 -2.92
C PHE A 28 5.38 -16.64 -2.92
N ALA A 29 5.53 -17.23 -1.74
CA ALA A 29 5.61 -18.68 -1.58
C ALA A 29 4.22 -19.32 -1.81
N MET A 30 3.19 -18.74 -1.23
CA MET A 30 1.80 -19.22 -1.36
C MET A 30 1.35 -19.27 -2.82
N TYR A 31 1.67 -18.28 -3.67
CA TYR A 31 1.36 -18.35 -5.09
C TYR A 31 2.00 -19.55 -5.77
N LEU A 32 3.24 -19.92 -5.38
CA LEU A 32 3.95 -21.05 -5.96
C LEU A 32 3.42 -22.40 -5.44
N GLU A 33 3.06 -22.46 -4.17
CA GLU A 33 2.41 -23.63 -3.56
C GLU A 33 1.05 -23.87 -4.23
N SER A 34 0.23 -22.82 -4.40
CA SER A 34 -1.05 -22.91 -5.12
C SER A 34 -0.87 -23.33 -6.59
N ALA A 35 0.23 -22.91 -7.24
CA ALA A 35 0.52 -23.31 -8.61
C ALA A 35 0.91 -24.78 -8.71
N ARG A 36 1.67 -25.31 -7.75
CA ARG A 36 1.98 -26.76 -7.67
C ARG A 36 0.72 -27.56 -7.37
N TYR A 37 -0.07 -27.12 -6.40
CA TYR A 37 -1.35 -27.75 -6.08
C TYR A 37 -2.25 -27.87 -7.33
N LEU A 38 -2.33 -26.78 -8.12
CA LEU A 38 -3.11 -26.76 -9.36
C LEU A 38 -2.63 -27.82 -10.37
N VAL A 39 -1.31 -28.01 -10.51
CA VAL A 39 -0.74 -29.04 -11.42
C VAL A 39 -1.00 -30.45 -10.90
N GLU A 40 -0.86 -30.67 -9.60
CA GLU A 40 -1.01 -31.98 -8.95
C GLU A 40 -2.49 -32.44 -8.89
N HIS A 41 -3.42 -31.50 -8.62
CA HIS A 41 -4.84 -31.82 -8.39
C HIS A 41 -5.76 -31.40 -9.55
N HIS A 42 -5.20 -30.83 -10.64
CA HIS A 42 -5.98 -30.35 -11.80
C HIS A 42 -7.07 -29.33 -11.47
N GLY A 43 -6.96 -28.63 -10.34
CA GLY A 43 -7.88 -27.63 -9.87
C GLY A 43 -7.27 -26.73 -8.80
N LEU A 44 -7.76 -25.50 -8.69
CA LEU A 44 -7.37 -24.60 -7.61
C LEU A 44 -7.92 -25.07 -6.27
N ASP A 45 -7.14 -24.92 -5.21
CA ASP A 45 -7.60 -25.11 -3.84
C ASP A 45 -8.91 -24.32 -3.63
N PRO A 46 -10.00 -24.95 -3.14
CA PRO A 46 -11.23 -24.27 -2.78
C PRO A 46 -11.01 -23.09 -1.84
N GLN A 47 -9.99 -23.15 -0.98
CA GLN A 47 -9.64 -22.09 -0.04
C GLN A 47 -8.78 -20.97 -0.64
N PHE A 48 -8.42 -21.06 -1.93
CA PHE A 48 -7.65 -20.01 -2.60
C PHE A 48 -8.51 -18.73 -2.76
N ILE A 49 -8.04 -17.63 -2.17
CA ILE A 49 -8.81 -16.38 -2.02
C ILE A 49 -8.35 -15.23 -2.93
N TYR A 50 -7.17 -15.35 -3.54
CA TYR A 50 -6.59 -14.30 -4.37
C TYR A 50 -7.01 -14.43 -5.84
N MET A 51 -6.65 -13.43 -6.65
CA MET A 51 -6.83 -13.55 -8.11
C MET A 51 -5.86 -14.58 -8.69
N PRO A 52 -6.34 -15.52 -9.53
CA PRO A 52 -5.57 -16.71 -9.88
C PRO A 52 -4.60 -16.53 -11.05
N GLY A 53 -4.57 -15.37 -11.71
CA GLY A 53 -3.81 -15.18 -12.96
C GLY A 53 -2.33 -15.52 -12.84
N TYR A 54 -1.66 -15.12 -11.76
CA TYR A 54 -0.26 -15.46 -11.55
C TYR A 54 -0.06 -16.95 -11.26
N VAL A 55 -0.99 -17.56 -10.52
CA VAL A 55 -0.98 -18.99 -10.22
C VAL A 55 -1.04 -19.81 -11.51
N TYR A 56 -1.92 -19.44 -12.45
CA TYR A 56 -1.99 -20.10 -13.75
C TYR A 56 -0.71 -19.96 -14.57
N LEU A 57 -0.07 -18.78 -14.57
CA LEU A 57 1.22 -18.59 -15.24
C LEU A 57 2.31 -19.48 -14.64
N ALA A 58 2.41 -19.52 -13.30
CA ALA A 58 3.38 -20.35 -12.60
C ALA A 58 3.09 -21.85 -12.75
N ALA A 59 1.82 -22.25 -12.70
CA ALA A 59 1.39 -23.63 -12.94
C ALA A 59 1.75 -24.09 -14.35
N GLY A 60 1.58 -23.25 -15.36
CA GLY A 60 2.04 -23.52 -16.72
C GLY A 60 3.53 -23.84 -16.76
N VAL A 61 4.37 -23.06 -16.07
CA VAL A 61 5.81 -23.34 -15.99
C VAL A 61 6.09 -24.67 -15.30
N TYR A 62 5.42 -25.00 -14.20
CA TYR A 62 5.59 -26.25 -13.48
C TYR A 62 5.10 -27.46 -14.30
N ALA A 63 4.01 -27.34 -15.03
CA ALA A 63 3.48 -28.40 -15.88
C ALA A 63 4.46 -28.84 -16.98
N PHE A 64 5.34 -27.94 -17.42
CA PHE A 64 6.43 -28.24 -18.35
C PHE A 64 7.76 -28.60 -17.64
N GLY A 65 7.73 -28.89 -16.34
CA GLY A 65 8.91 -29.33 -15.57
C GLY A 65 9.85 -28.17 -15.18
N GLY A 66 9.42 -26.91 -15.34
CA GLY A 66 10.23 -25.75 -14.96
C GLY A 66 10.37 -25.60 -13.44
N GLY A 67 11.57 -25.21 -12.98
CA GLY A 67 11.84 -24.91 -11.57
C GLY A 67 11.65 -23.43 -11.22
N LEU A 68 12.06 -23.03 -10.00
CA LEU A 68 11.92 -21.68 -9.48
C LEU A 68 12.52 -20.60 -10.40
N VAL A 69 13.69 -20.88 -11.01
CA VAL A 69 14.32 -19.91 -11.94
C VAL A 69 13.43 -19.69 -13.17
N ALA A 70 12.83 -20.77 -13.71
CA ALA A 70 11.90 -20.67 -14.83
C ALA A 70 10.65 -19.87 -14.46
N VAL A 71 10.11 -20.00 -13.24
CA VAL A 71 8.99 -19.18 -12.77
C VAL A 71 9.39 -17.69 -12.66
N LYS A 72 10.62 -17.37 -12.24
CA LYS A 72 11.12 -15.98 -12.21
C LYS A 72 11.19 -15.36 -13.62
N MET A 73 11.30 -16.17 -14.67
CA MET A 73 11.26 -15.65 -16.06
C MET A 73 9.92 -14.98 -16.39
N ILE A 74 8.85 -15.28 -15.65
CA ILE A 74 7.57 -14.55 -15.77
C ILE A 74 7.80 -13.07 -15.41
N GLY A 75 8.53 -12.75 -14.32
CA GLY A 75 8.89 -11.39 -13.94
C GLY A 75 9.79 -10.71 -14.97
N VAL A 76 10.81 -11.44 -15.47
CA VAL A 76 11.74 -10.95 -16.50
C VAL A 76 11.01 -10.63 -17.80
N ALA A 77 10.18 -11.55 -18.29
CA ALA A 77 9.37 -11.35 -19.51
C ALA A 77 8.36 -10.21 -19.34
N SER A 78 7.73 -10.11 -18.16
CA SER A 78 6.82 -9.00 -17.83
C SER A 78 7.53 -7.65 -17.86
N GLY A 79 8.74 -7.53 -17.32
CA GLY A 79 9.52 -6.30 -17.37
C GLY A 79 9.93 -5.90 -18.79
N ALA A 80 10.25 -6.89 -19.63
CA ALA A 80 10.52 -6.66 -21.06
C ALA A 80 9.24 -6.24 -21.81
N LEU A 81 8.10 -6.88 -21.54
CA LEU A 81 6.79 -6.50 -22.09
C LEU A 81 6.38 -5.07 -21.67
N ALA A 82 6.60 -4.72 -20.41
CA ALA A 82 6.36 -3.36 -19.91
C ALA A 82 7.21 -2.34 -20.69
N THR A 83 8.48 -2.65 -20.96
CA THR A 83 9.37 -1.79 -21.76
C THR A 83 8.86 -1.61 -23.19
N ALA A 84 8.42 -2.70 -23.84
CA ALA A 84 7.82 -2.65 -25.18
C ALA A 84 6.53 -1.80 -25.18
N ALA A 85 5.69 -1.96 -24.16
CA ALA A 85 4.43 -1.23 -24.01
C ALA A 85 4.67 0.28 -23.75
N VAL A 86 5.61 0.63 -22.89
CA VAL A 86 6.02 2.02 -22.61
C VAL A 86 6.56 2.69 -23.88
N TYR A 87 7.49 2.01 -24.58
CA TYR A 87 7.99 2.49 -25.88
C TYR A 87 6.85 2.69 -26.87
N GLY A 88 5.97 1.70 -27.01
CA GLY A 88 4.84 1.72 -27.94
C GLY A 88 3.84 2.83 -27.65
N THR A 89 3.52 3.05 -26.38
CA THR A 89 2.66 4.15 -25.92
C THR A 89 3.28 5.50 -26.23
N ALA A 90 4.52 5.73 -25.80
CA ALA A 90 5.23 6.98 -26.06
C ALA A 90 5.35 7.24 -27.58
N ARG A 91 5.59 6.19 -28.38
CA ARG A 91 5.67 6.27 -29.84
C ARG A 91 4.35 6.71 -30.47
N ALA A 92 3.23 6.23 -29.91
CA ALA A 92 1.89 6.53 -30.41
C ALA A 92 1.44 7.96 -30.10
N VAL A 93 1.84 8.54 -28.96
CA VAL A 93 1.34 9.84 -28.50
C VAL A 93 2.37 10.97 -28.53
N PHE A 94 3.68 10.69 -28.49
CA PHE A 94 4.74 11.69 -28.41
C PHE A 94 5.80 11.61 -29.54
N GLY A 95 5.86 10.49 -30.26
CA GLY A 95 6.80 10.32 -31.36
C GLY A 95 8.09 9.55 -31.01
N ARG A 96 9.05 9.52 -31.95
CA ARG A 96 10.22 8.60 -31.89
C ARG A 96 11.21 8.91 -30.78
N GLY A 97 11.54 10.19 -30.56
CA GLY A 97 12.53 10.61 -29.56
C GLY A 97 12.04 10.32 -28.14
N ALA A 98 10.81 10.73 -27.80
CA ALA A 98 10.19 10.43 -26.52
C ALA A 98 10.05 8.92 -26.28
N ALA A 99 9.71 8.14 -27.32
CA ALA A 99 9.61 6.69 -27.22
C ALA A 99 10.94 6.03 -26.88
N PHE A 100 12.04 6.45 -27.50
CA PHE A 100 13.36 5.94 -27.21
C PHE A 100 13.74 6.20 -25.76
N LEU A 101 13.57 7.43 -25.28
CA LEU A 101 13.90 7.83 -23.91
C LEU A 101 13.00 7.12 -22.88
N ALA A 102 11.70 7.03 -23.14
CA ALA A 102 10.77 6.30 -22.27
C ALA A 102 11.12 4.80 -22.15
N GLY A 103 11.39 4.16 -23.29
CA GLY A 103 11.78 2.75 -23.33
C GLY A 103 13.13 2.50 -22.66
N LEU A 104 14.09 3.39 -22.82
CA LEU A 104 15.40 3.31 -22.16
C LEU A 104 15.27 3.46 -20.64
N LEU A 105 14.51 4.44 -20.17
CA LEU A 105 14.20 4.60 -18.75
C LEU A 105 13.56 3.33 -18.17
N CYS A 106 12.58 2.76 -18.86
CA CYS A 106 11.92 1.53 -18.40
C CYS A 106 12.86 0.32 -18.41
N ALA A 107 13.73 0.20 -19.43
CA ALA A 107 14.68 -0.90 -19.54
C ALA A 107 15.71 -0.87 -18.39
N LEU A 108 16.18 0.33 -18.02
CA LEU A 108 17.22 0.54 -17.02
C LEU A 108 16.69 0.96 -15.64
N TRP A 109 15.40 0.98 -15.42
CA TRP A 109 14.77 1.35 -14.16
C TRP A 109 15.21 0.43 -13.01
N PRO A 110 16.01 0.91 -12.02
CA PRO A 110 16.66 0.03 -11.04
C PRO A 110 15.66 -0.76 -10.17
N ALA A 111 14.62 -0.11 -9.64
CA ALA A 111 13.61 -0.79 -8.84
C ALA A 111 12.82 -1.81 -9.67
N GLY A 112 12.47 -1.50 -10.91
CA GLY A 112 11.81 -2.42 -11.83
C GLY A 112 12.67 -3.62 -12.21
N ILE A 113 14.00 -3.46 -12.27
CA ILE A 113 14.95 -4.56 -12.46
C ILE A 113 14.96 -5.43 -11.21
N ALA A 114 15.11 -4.81 -10.04
CA ALA A 114 15.20 -5.53 -8.76
C ALA A 114 13.97 -6.41 -8.50
N VAL A 115 12.76 -5.88 -8.70
CA VAL A 115 11.51 -6.62 -8.48
C VAL A 115 11.28 -7.75 -9.50
N SER A 116 11.98 -7.76 -10.64
CA SER A 116 11.84 -8.85 -11.62
C SER A 116 12.29 -10.21 -11.09
N SER A 117 13.09 -10.28 -10.00
CA SER A 117 13.47 -11.53 -9.33
C SER A 117 12.45 -12.03 -8.31
N VAL A 118 11.41 -11.23 -8.02
CA VAL A 118 10.36 -11.57 -7.06
C VAL A 118 9.21 -12.27 -7.79
N THR A 119 8.80 -13.43 -7.28
CA THR A 119 7.69 -14.21 -7.84
C THR A 119 6.36 -13.67 -7.34
N GLY A 120 5.58 -13.01 -8.19
CA GLY A 120 4.32 -12.41 -7.76
C GLY A 120 3.58 -11.63 -8.85
N THR A 121 2.48 -11.05 -8.45
CA THR A 121 1.52 -10.39 -9.35
C THR A 121 1.96 -9.01 -9.84
N ASP A 122 2.95 -8.37 -9.19
CA ASP A 122 3.25 -6.95 -9.36
C ASP A 122 3.74 -6.60 -10.77
N MET A 123 4.81 -7.27 -11.23
CA MET A 123 5.37 -7.04 -12.57
C MET A 123 4.43 -7.50 -13.70
N PRO A 124 3.78 -8.68 -13.64
CA PRO A 124 2.79 -9.09 -14.63
C PRO A 124 1.62 -8.11 -14.73
N ALA A 125 1.07 -7.63 -13.61
CA ALA A 125 -0.01 -6.64 -13.63
C ALA A 125 0.44 -5.31 -14.27
N ALA A 126 1.63 -4.80 -13.91
CA ALA A 126 2.20 -3.58 -14.48
C ALA A 126 2.41 -3.71 -16.00
N ALA A 127 2.90 -4.86 -16.45
CA ALA A 127 3.11 -5.15 -17.87
C ALA A 127 1.80 -5.21 -18.67
N LEU A 128 0.78 -5.91 -18.14
CA LEU A 128 -0.53 -6.01 -18.77
C LEU A 128 -1.24 -4.65 -18.82
N LEU A 129 -1.18 -3.85 -17.74
CA LEU A 129 -1.72 -2.50 -17.74
C LEU A 129 -0.98 -1.60 -18.75
N GLY A 130 0.34 -1.68 -18.81
CA GLY A 130 1.13 -1.00 -19.84
C GLY A 130 0.73 -1.40 -21.26
N LEU A 131 0.55 -2.71 -21.51
CA LEU A 131 0.10 -3.25 -22.79
C LEU A 131 -1.30 -2.74 -23.14
N ALA A 132 -2.23 -2.74 -22.19
CA ALA A 132 -3.58 -2.21 -22.39
C ALA A 132 -3.52 -0.73 -22.78
N VAL A 133 -2.73 0.10 -22.09
CA VAL A 133 -2.55 1.52 -22.42
C VAL A 133 -1.91 1.69 -23.81
N TRP A 134 -0.96 0.86 -24.18
CA TRP A 134 -0.40 0.89 -25.52
C TRP A 134 -1.45 0.56 -26.59
N LEU A 135 -2.27 -0.48 -26.38
CA LEU A 135 -3.37 -0.81 -27.28
C LEU A 135 -4.37 0.35 -27.37
N LEU A 136 -4.72 0.97 -26.25
CA LEU A 136 -5.59 2.12 -26.21
C LEU A 136 -4.99 3.30 -26.97
N ALA A 137 -3.73 3.64 -26.75
CA ALA A 137 -3.02 4.74 -27.40
C ALA A 137 -2.89 4.57 -28.92
N ARG A 138 -2.80 3.33 -29.42
CA ARG A 138 -2.75 3.01 -30.86
C ARG A 138 -4.11 3.14 -31.55
N ASN A 139 -5.22 3.14 -30.80
CA ASN A 139 -6.56 3.10 -31.37
C ASN A 139 -6.98 4.48 -31.88
N GLY A 140 -7.07 4.62 -33.20
CA GLY A 140 -7.66 5.78 -33.82
C GLY A 140 -9.20 5.78 -33.74
N ALA A 141 -9.82 6.97 -33.95
CA ALA A 141 -11.28 7.14 -33.89
C ALA A 141 -12.06 6.24 -34.86
N ARG A 142 -11.44 5.82 -35.97
CA ARG A 142 -12.09 5.09 -37.06
C ARG A 142 -11.86 3.58 -37.08
N ARG A 143 -11.18 3.00 -36.06
CA ARG A 143 -10.90 1.56 -36.04
C ARG A 143 -12.14 0.76 -35.63
N PRO A 144 -12.31 -0.48 -36.16
CA PRO A 144 -13.43 -1.35 -35.83
C PRO A 144 -13.42 -1.78 -34.38
N LEU A 145 -14.50 -2.39 -33.87
CA LEU A 145 -14.70 -2.84 -32.49
C LEU A 145 -13.63 -3.83 -31.98
N GLY A 146 -12.90 -4.49 -32.86
CA GLY A 146 -11.79 -5.38 -32.49
C GLY A 146 -10.69 -4.72 -31.65
N ALA A 147 -10.47 -3.42 -31.81
CA ALA A 147 -9.47 -2.70 -31.02
C ALA A 147 -9.91 -2.41 -29.57
N PRO A 148 -11.14 -1.93 -29.29
CA PRO A 148 -11.69 -1.91 -27.93
C PRO A 148 -11.78 -3.30 -27.28
N ALA A 149 -12.14 -4.34 -28.05
CA ALA A 149 -12.18 -5.71 -27.56
C ALA A 149 -10.80 -6.21 -27.15
N ALA A 150 -9.74 -5.95 -27.93
CA ALA A 150 -8.36 -6.28 -27.57
C ALA A 150 -7.89 -5.55 -26.29
N PHE A 151 -8.27 -4.27 -26.15
CA PHE A 151 -8.04 -3.53 -24.89
C PHE A 151 -8.78 -4.21 -23.72
N GLY A 152 -10.07 -4.52 -23.90
CA GLY A 152 -10.87 -5.22 -22.89
C GLY A 152 -10.31 -6.60 -22.50
N LEU A 153 -9.84 -7.38 -23.49
CA LEU A 153 -9.17 -8.66 -23.26
C LEU A 153 -7.95 -8.49 -22.33
N VAL A 154 -7.06 -7.57 -22.67
CA VAL A 154 -5.84 -7.35 -21.85
C VAL A 154 -6.19 -6.79 -20.48
N MET A 155 -7.21 -5.93 -20.37
CA MET A 155 -7.68 -5.44 -19.07
C MET A 155 -8.31 -6.56 -18.24
N GLY A 156 -9.06 -7.48 -18.84
CA GLY A 156 -9.58 -8.68 -18.18
C GLY A 156 -8.44 -9.59 -17.67
N LEU A 157 -7.41 -9.81 -18.48
CA LEU A 157 -6.21 -10.54 -18.06
C LEU A 157 -5.46 -9.81 -16.95
N ALA A 158 -5.36 -8.49 -17.00
CA ALA A 158 -4.77 -7.69 -15.93
C ALA A 158 -5.60 -7.82 -14.63
N ALA A 159 -6.93 -7.81 -14.73
CA ALA A 159 -7.83 -8.03 -13.60
C ALA A 159 -7.73 -9.46 -13.05
N TYR A 160 -7.48 -10.45 -13.91
CA TYR A 160 -7.21 -11.83 -13.49
C TYR A 160 -5.93 -11.95 -12.64
N VAL A 161 -4.96 -11.04 -12.87
CA VAL A 161 -3.75 -10.94 -12.04
C VAL A 161 -3.98 -10.07 -10.81
N ARG A 162 -4.68 -8.91 -10.98
CA ARG A 162 -5.06 -7.97 -9.91
C ARG A 162 -6.40 -7.33 -10.18
N ALA A 163 -7.38 -7.62 -9.35
CA ALA A 163 -8.77 -7.16 -9.48
C ALA A 163 -8.90 -5.64 -9.66
N VAL A 164 -7.98 -4.84 -9.10
CA VAL A 164 -7.97 -3.37 -9.20
C VAL A 164 -7.95 -2.85 -10.64
N ALA A 165 -7.53 -3.67 -11.61
CA ALA A 165 -7.53 -3.29 -13.03
C ALA A 165 -8.95 -3.20 -13.62
N LEU A 166 -9.94 -3.94 -13.08
CA LEU A 166 -11.27 -4.05 -13.68
C LEU A 166 -12.00 -2.71 -13.84
N PRO A 167 -12.15 -1.86 -12.80
CA PRO A 167 -12.86 -0.58 -12.94
C PRO A 167 -12.17 0.40 -13.89
N LEU A 168 -10.87 0.23 -14.14
CA LEU A 168 -10.10 1.12 -15.02
C LEU A 168 -10.52 1.01 -16.50
N VAL A 169 -11.20 -0.07 -16.90
CA VAL A 169 -11.73 -0.26 -18.27
C VAL A 169 -12.62 0.92 -18.66
N LEU A 170 -13.39 1.45 -17.73
CA LEU A 170 -14.32 2.56 -17.98
C LEU A 170 -13.60 3.87 -18.34
N LEU A 171 -12.36 4.04 -17.87
CA LEU A 171 -11.56 5.25 -18.14
C LEU A 171 -11.13 5.37 -19.61
N ALA A 172 -11.21 4.29 -20.40
CA ALA A 172 -10.99 4.33 -21.83
C ALA A 172 -11.95 5.29 -22.56
N ALA A 173 -13.13 5.55 -21.99
CA ALA A 173 -14.11 6.51 -22.52
C ALA A 173 -13.50 7.91 -22.75
N PHE A 174 -12.68 8.39 -21.80
CA PHE A 174 -11.98 9.67 -21.93
C PHE A 174 -11.06 9.69 -23.15
N HIS A 175 -10.32 8.61 -23.37
CA HIS A 175 -9.41 8.50 -24.49
C HIS A 175 -10.16 8.42 -25.84
N PHE A 176 -11.22 7.60 -25.92
CA PHE A 176 -12.04 7.53 -27.14
C PHE A 176 -12.66 8.89 -27.48
N ARG A 177 -13.11 9.64 -26.47
CA ARG A 177 -13.66 10.99 -26.68
C ARG A 177 -12.62 11.98 -27.19
N ALA A 178 -11.43 11.97 -26.59
CA ALA A 178 -10.32 12.84 -27.01
C ALA A 178 -9.79 12.54 -28.41
N ARG A 179 -10.00 11.32 -28.88
CA ARG A 179 -9.69 10.91 -30.27
C ARG A 179 -10.78 11.30 -31.26
N GLY A 180 -11.80 12.06 -30.85
CA GLY A 180 -12.86 12.56 -31.73
C GLY A 180 -14.02 11.58 -31.98
N ALA A 181 -14.14 10.50 -31.17
CA ALA A 181 -15.31 9.61 -31.28
C ALA A 181 -16.58 10.34 -30.82
N SER A 182 -17.71 10.15 -31.52
CA SER A 182 -19.03 10.59 -31.05
C SER A 182 -19.41 9.85 -29.76
N TRP A 183 -20.30 10.40 -28.95
CA TRP A 183 -20.73 9.79 -27.70
C TRP A 183 -21.31 8.38 -27.92
N ALA A 184 -22.07 8.13 -28.97
CA ALA A 184 -22.56 6.80 -29.32
C ALA A 184 -21.40 5.81 -29.50
N HIS A 185 -20.36 6.20 -30.25
CA HIS A 185 -19.16 5.36 -30.41
C HIS A 185 -18.33 5.22 -29.11
N VAL A 186 -18.27 6.24 -28.28
CA VAL A 186 -17.61 6.15 -26.96
C VAL A 186 -18.30 5.09 -26.11
N ILE A 187 -19.63 5.17 -25.98
CA ILE A 187 -20.43 4.23 -25.20
C ILE A 187 -20.28 2.81 -25.75
N THR A 188 -20.50 2.61 -27.06
CA THR A 188 -20.40 1.29 -27.68
C THR A 188 -19.01 0.65 -27.49
N ARG A 189 -17.94 1.41 -27.66
CA ARG A 189 -16.56 0.91 -27.50
C ARG A 189 -16.22 0.61 -26.05
N THR A 190 -16.68 1.44 -25.12
CA THR A 190 -16.45 1.21 -23.68
C THR A 190 -17.22 -0.02 -23.21
N ILE A 191 -18.48 -0.18 -23.64
CA ILE A 191 -19.27 -1.37 -23.36
C ILE A 191 -18.60 -2.62 -23.96
N ALA A 192 -18.17 -2.57 -25.23
CA ALA A 192 -17.48 -3.69 -25.86
C ALA A 192 -16.22 -4.11 -25.09
N ALA A 193 -15.41 -3.13 -24.66
CA ALA A 193 -14.24 -3.41 -23.84
C ALA A 193 -14.61 -4.01 -22.47
N ALA A 194 -15.62 -3.46 -21.81
CA ALA A 194 -16.10 -3.95 -20.51
C ALA A 194 -16.66 -5.37 -20.61
N VAL A 195 -17.50 -5.64 -21.61
CA VAL A 195 -18.06 -6.99 -21.83
C VAL A 195 -16.95 -8.02 -22.05
N VAL A 196 -15.95 -7.71 -22.89
CA VAL A 196 -14.82 -8.63 -23.11
C VAL A 196 -14.02 -8.84 -21.84
N ALA A 197 -13.76 -7.80 -21.06
CA ALA A 197 -13.06 -7.93 -19.77
C ALA A 197 -13.84 -8.80 -18.78
N PHE A 198 -15.17 -8.64 -18.71
CA PHE A 198 -16.03 -9.48 -17.88
C PHE A 198 -16.09 -10.94 -18.37
N LEU A 199 -16.13 -11.16 -19.68
CA LEU A 199 -16.08 -12.53 -20.23
C LEU A 199 -14.78 -13.25 -19.86
N VAL A 200 -13.66 -12.55 -19.82
CA VAL A 200 -12.38 -13.10 -19.31
C VAL A 200 -12.50 -13.52 -17.86
N LEU A 201 -13.19 -12.73 -17.03
CA LEU A 201 -13.36 -13.01 -15.60
C LEU A 201 -14.50 -14.00 -15.29
N LEU A 202 -15.34 -14.32 -16.26
CA LEU A 202 -16.51 -15.19 -16.05
C LEU A 202 -16.17 -16.55 -15.43
N PRO A 203 -15.12 -17.27 -15.88
CA PRO A 203 -14.75 -18.56 -15.25
C PRO A 203 -14.43 -18.38 -13.76
N TRP A 204 -13.80 -17.28 -13.37
CA TRP A 204 -13.52 -16.97 -11.97
C TRP A 204 -14.79 -16.66 -11.17
N GLY A 205 -15.70 -15.88 -11.74
CA GLY A 205 -17.00 -15.62 -11.13
C GLY A 205 -17.84 -16.89 -10.91
N LEU A 206 -17.85 -17.79 -11.90
CA LEU A 206 -18.52 -19.08 -11.80
C LEU A 206 -17.90 -20.00 -10.72
N ARG A 207 -16.56 -20.03 -10.65
CA ARG A 207 -15.85 -20.74 -9.57
C ARG A 207 -16.24 -20.16 -8.21
N ASN A 208 -16.25 -18.85 -8.06
CA ASN A 208 -16.62 -18.21 -6.80
C ASN A 208 -18.08 -18.50 -6.42
N HIS A 209 -18.98 -18.50 -7.40
CA HIS A 209 -20.37 -18.93 -7.15
C HIS A 209 -20.46 -20.39 -6.70
N HIS A 210 -19.68 -21.28 -7.31
CA HIS A 210 -19.65 -22.69 -6.92
C HIS A 210 -19.10 -22.90 -5.49
N VAL A 211 -18.02 -22.19 -5.13
CA VAL A 211 -17.31 -22.37 -3.85
C VAL A 211 -18.02 -21.64 -2.69
N TYR A 212 -18.50 -20.43 -2.94
CA TYR A 212 -19.02 -19.54 -1.89
C TYR A 212 -20.55 -19.32 -1.97
N GLY A 213 -21.22 -19.84 -2.99
CA GLY A 213 -22.65 -19.56 -3.24
C GLY A 213 -22.94 -18.15 -3.74
N GLU A 214 -21.92 -17.32 -4.01
CA GLU A 214 -22.03 -15.92 -4.38
C GLU A 214 -21.29 -15.63 -5.68
N LEU A 215 -21.94 -14.89 -6.60
CA LEU A 215 -21.31 -14.48 -7.85
C LEU A 215 -20.54 -13.16 -7.65
N PHE A 216 -19.21 -13.23 -7.68
CA PHE A 216 -18.33 -12.05 -7.69
C PHE A 216 -17.07 -12.31 -8.52
N PHE A 217 -16.49 -11.23 -9.08
CA PHE A 217 -15.42 -11.29 -10.09
C PHE A 217 -14.07 -10.82 -9.57
N THR A 218 -14.00 -10.52 -8.27
CA THR A 218 -12.77 -10.10 -7.59
C THR A 218 -12.25 -11.22 -6.69
N ASP A 219 -11.18 -10.94 -5.97
CA ASP A 219 -10.74 -11.77 -4.85
C ASP A 219 -11.76 -11.79 -3.71
N SER A 220 -11.64 -12.76 -2.79
CA SER A 220 -12.55 -12.94 -1.66
C SER A 220 -12.00 -12.38 -0.34
N HIS A 221 -11.03 -11.45 -0.39
CA HIS A 221 -10.38 -10.87 0.79
C HIS A 221 -10.37 -9.33 0.78
N GLY A 222 -11.29 -8.69 0.05
CA GLY A 222 -11.39 -7.24 -0.05
C GLY A 222 -11.64 -6.55 1.30
N GLY A 223 -12.44 -7.17 2.17
CA GLY A 223 -12.68 -6.70 3.53
C GLY A 223 -11.44 -6.78 4.41
N HIS A 224 -10.70 -7.88 4.34
CA HIS A 224 -9.42 -8.01 5.04
C HIS A 224 -8.43 -6.93 4.58
N THR A 225 -8.34 -6.68 3.27
CA THR A 225 -7.50 -5.63 2.70
C THR A 225 -7.93 -4.24 3.17
N ALA A 226 -9.23 -3.96 3.22
CA ALA A 226 -9.78 -2.71 3.75
C ALA A 226 -9.42 -2.53 5.22
N LEU A 227 -9.56 -3.59 6.04
CA LEU A 227 -9.24 -3.57 7.46
C LEU A 227 -7.75 -3.36 7.72
N VAL A 228 -6.86 -4.02 6.95
CA VAL A 228 -5.41 -3.80 7.02
C VAL A 228 -5.08 -2.33 6.77
N GLY A 229 -5.72 -1.73 5.79
CA GLY A 229 -5.49 -0.32 5.44
C GLY A 229 -6.24 0.69 6.31
N ALA A 230 -7.26 0.29 7.09
CA ALA A 230 -8.14 1.19 7.84
C ALA A 230 -8.42 0.67 9.25
N ASN A 231 -7.38 0.59 10.08
CA ASN A 231 -7.50 0.21 11.49
C ASN A 231 -6.75 1.24 12.37
N PRO A 232 -7.03 1.29 13.68
CA PRO A 232 -6.49 2.31 14.58
C PRO A 232 -4.96 2.32 14.69
N ASN A 233 -4.32 1.23 14.35
CA ASN A 233 -2.88 1.04 14.42
C ASN A 233 -2.21 1.04 13.06
N SER A 234 -2.99 1.26 11.99
CA SER A 234 -2.46 1.25 10.64
C SER A 234 -1.53 2.44 10.40
N ASP A 235 -0.42 2.15 9.77
CA ASP A 235 0.43 3.14 9.12
C ASP A 235 0.18 3.18 7.59
N GLY A 236 -0.88 2.48 7.15
CA GLY A 236 -1.22 2.28 5.75
C GLY A 236 -0.70 0.98 5.16
N SER A 237 0.12 0.22 5.90
CA SER A 237 0.69 -1.06 5.48
C SER A 237 0.21 -2.25 6.31
N TYR A 238 0.65 -3.45 5.90
CA TYR A 238 0.34 -4.67 6.63
C TYR A 238 1.03 -4.71 7.99
N SER A 239 0.26 -5.03 9.03
CA SER A 239 0.76 -5.30 10.38
C SER A 239 0.35 -6.69 10.84
N ARG A 240 1.31 -7.51 11.26
CA ARG A 240 1.03 -8.84 11.84
C ARG A 240 0.18 -8.76 13.10
N SER A 241 0.28 -7.66 13.82
CA SER A 241 -0.45 -7.41 15.05
C SER A 241 -1.95 -7.35 14.85
N LEU A 242 -2.38 -6.88 13.69
CA LEU A 242 -3.80 -6.81 13.33
C LEU A 242 -4.43 -8.22 13.27
N ASN A 243 -3.70 -9.22 12.77
CA ASN A 243 -4.23 -10.57 12.66
C ASN A 243 -4.61 -11.14 14.04
N ARG A 244 -3.74 -10.94 15.02
CA ARG A 244 -4.02 -11.38 16.40
C ARG A 244 -5.19 -10.61 17.00
N LEU A 245 -5.21 -9.28 16.86
CA LEU A 245 -6.31 -8.45 17.36
C LEU A 245 -7.66 -8.86 16.76
N PHE A 246 -7.68 -9.06 15.44
CA PHE A 246 -8.87 -9.49 14.73
C PHE A 246 -9.33 -10.88 15.19
N SER A 247 -8.39 -11.83 15.31
CA SER A 247 -8.70 -13.20 15.73
C SER A 247 -9.24 -13.25 17.15
N GLU A 248 -8.60 -12.57 18.09
CA GLU A 248 -9.02 -12.58 19.50
C GLU A 248 -10.35 -11.83 19.71
N GLY A 249 -10.59 -10.76 18.95
CA GLY A 249 -11.77 -9.91 19.12
C GLY A 249 -13.02 -10.38 18.38
N THR A 250 -12.86 -11.19 17.30
CA THR A 250 -13.99 -11.60 16.45
C THR A 250 -14.17 -13.12 16.37
N GLY A 251 -13.18 -13.90 16.80
CA GLY A 251 -13.14 -15.34 16.60
C GLY A 251 -12.74 -15.79 15.19
N TYR A 252 -12.54 -14.84 14.25
CA TYR A 252 -12.07 -15.11 12.89
C TYR A 252 -10.59 -14.79 12.75
N ALA A 253 -9.90 -15.44 11.81
CA ALA A 253 -8.54 -15.05 11.44
C ALA A 253 -8.53 -14.34 10.08
N LEU A 254 -7.65 -13.34 9.91
CA LEU A 254 -7.46 -12.69 8.62
C LEU A 254 -6.88 -13.70 7.63
N PHE A 255 -7.40 -13.68 6.41
CA PHE A 255 -6.96 -14.53 5.30
C PHE A 255 -7.07 -16.03 5.57
N ALA A 256 -7.95 -16.45 6.51
CA ALA A 256 -8.20 -17.84 6.85
C ALA A 256 -9.71 -18.17 6.78
N PRO A 257 -10.09 -19.45 6.63
CA PRO A 257 -11.50 -19.87 6.64
C PRO A 257 -12.20 -19.58 7.97
N PRO A 258 -13.51 -19.33 7.96
CA PRO A 258 -14.41 -19.18 6.81
C PRO A 258 -14.22 -17.82 6.13
N HIS A 259 -13.71 -17.83 4.89
CA HIS A 259 -13.22 -16.60 4.24
C HIS A 259 -14.29 -15.51 4.07
N ARG A 260 -15.51 -15.87 3.66
CA ARG A 260 -16.54 -14.87 3.34
C ARG A 260 -17.12 -14.20 4.58
N GLU A 261 -17.38 -14.95 5.64
CA GLU A 261 -17.84 -14.39 6.92
C GLU A 261 -16.76 -13.49 7.52
N SER A 262 -15.53 -13.99 7.60
CA SER A 262 -14.37 -13.26 8.09
C SER A 262 -14.15 -11.96 7.29
N ASP A 263 -14.25 -12.00 5.96
CA ASP A 263 -14.12 -10.84 5.08
C ASP A 263 -15.21 -9.79 5.31
N ARG A 264 -16.47 -10.23 5.48
CA ARG A 264 -17.60 -9.32 5.81
C ARG A 264 -17.40 -8.62 7.14
N VAL A 265 -16.98 -9.36 8.17
CA VAL A 265 -16.69 -8.80 9.51
C VAL A 265 -15.54 -7.81 9.41
N ALA A 266 -14.46 -8.15 8.70
CA ALA A 266 -13.32 -7.25 8.48
C ALA A 266 -13.75 -5.96 7.77
N TYR A 267 -14.60 -6.06 6.75
CA TYR A 267 -15.10 -4.89 6.02
C TYR A 267 -16.00 -3.99 6.88
N ALA A 268 -16.86 -4.61 7.71
CA ALA A 268 -17.70 -3.86 8.65
C ALA A 268 -16.86 -3.09 9.67
N LEU A 269 -15.82 -3.71 10.24
CA LEU A 269 -14.89 -3.08 11.16
C LEU A 269 -14.10 -1.93 10.48
N ALA A 270 -13.61 -2.14 9.26
CA ALA A 270 -12.91 -1.08 8.52
C ALA A 270 -13.79 0.15 8.31
N LYS A 271 -15.05 -0.04 7.95
CA LYS A 271 -16.05 1.04 7.83
C LYS A 271 -16.30 1.74 9.17
N GLN A 272 -16.56 0.96 10.21
CA GLN A 272 -16.82 1.47 11.55
C GLN A 272 -15.67 2.33 12.05
N TRP A 273 -14.44 1.85 11.92
CA TRP A 273 -13.25 2.57 12.36
C TRP A 273 -12.96 3.83 11.54
N THR A 274 -13.19 3.76 10.24
CA THR A 274 -13.07 4.95 9.38
C THR A 274 -14.09 6.02 9.76
N ALA A 275 -15.34 5.63 10.04
CA ALA A 275 -16.41 6.54 10.45
C ALA A 275 -16.21 7.09 11.86
N PHE A 276 -15.62 6.30 12.76
CA PHE A 276 -15.36 6.71 14.15
C PHE A 276 -14.33 7.86 14.23
N SER A 277 -13.27 7.82 13.42
CA SER A 277 -12.25 8.88 13.41
C SER A 277 -11.88 9.31 11.98
N PRO A 278 -12.72 10.13 11.32
CA PRO A 278 -12.46 10.58 9.94
C PRO A 278 -11.18 11.42 9.80
N ARG A 279 -10.79 12.16 10.84
CA ARG A 279 -9.52 12.90 10.84
C ARG A 279 -8.30 11.99 10.85
N TYR A 280 -8.35 10.89 11.63
CA TYR A 280 -7.33 9.86 11.59
C TYR A 280 -7.27 9.21 10.20
N ALA A 281 -8.42 8.84 9.64
CA ALA A 281 -8.51 8.26 8.31
C ALA A 281 -7.93 9.18 7.23
N LEU A 282 -8.17 10.50 7.32
CA LEU A 282 -7.57 11.48 6.41
C LEU A 282 -6.03 11.52 6.52
N GLY A 283 -5.49 11.52 7.75
CA GLY A 283 -4.04 11.43 7.96
C GLY A 283 -3.46 10.12 7.42
N LEU A 284 -4.23 9.03 7.49
CA LEU A 284 -3.84 7.73 6.95
C LEU A 284 -3.81 7.71 5.41
N LEU A 285 -4.72 8.43 4.73
CA LEU A 285 -4.66 8.58 3.28
C LEU A 285 -3.34 9.24 2.82
N VAL A 286 -2.88 10.26 3.55
CA VAL A 286 -1.58 10.90 3.25
C VAL A 286 -0.43 9.91 3.44
N ALA A 287 -0.41 9.13 4.51
CA ALA A 287 0.62 8.11 4.75
C ALA A 287 0.63 7.02 3.67
N LYS A 288 -0.54 6.59 3.20
CA LYS A 288 -0.68 5.63 2.10
C LYS A 288 -0.20 6.20 0.77
N ALA A 289 -0.56 7.46 0.47
CA ALA A 289 -0.09 8.13 -0.73
C ALA A 289 1.43 8.30 -0.73
N ASP A 290 2.02 8.64 0.42
CA ASP A 290 3.48 8.71 0.58
C ASP A 290 4.16 7.36 0.32
N ARG A 291 3.60 6.27 0.85
CA ARG A 291 4.11 4.91 0.62
C ARG A 291 4.09 4.52 -0.86
N LEU A 292 3.14 5.06 -1.63
CA LEU A 292 3.03 4.81 -3.07
C LEU A 292 3.88 5.74 -3.92
N LEU A 293 4.17 6.96 -3.46
CA LEU A 293 4.83 7.99 -4.28
C LEU A 293 6.13 8.53 -3.67
N GLY A 294 6.47 8.16 -2.43
CA GLY A 294 7.57 8.77 -1.69
C GLY A 294 8.94 8.36 -2.22
N ALA A 295 9.36 7.15 -2.00
CA ALA A 295 10.68 6.65 -2.36
C ALA A 295 10.60 5.23 -2.91
N GLU A 296 11.58 4.82 -3.71
CA GLU A 296 11.62 3.45 -4.29
C GLU A 296 12.50 2.46 -3.50
N ARG A 297 13.35 2.94 -2.60
CA ARG A 297 14.16 2.03 -1.76
C ARG A 297 13.35 0.93 -1.06
N PRO A 298 12.06 1.14 -0.63
CA PRO A 298 11.27 0.07 -0.05
C PRO A 298 11.01 -1.11 -1.01
N LEU A 299 11.12 -0.92 -2.32
CA LEU A 299 11.00 -1.99 -3.32
C LEU A 299 12.17 -2.98 -3.25
N LEU A 300 13.33 -2.55 -2.74
CA LEU A 300 14.51 -3.41 -2.53
C LEU A 300 14.34 -4.36 -1.35
N TYR A 301 13.36 -4.10 -0.46
CA TYR A 301 13.15 -4.93 0.74
C TYR A 301 12.94 -6.40 0.39
N TRP A 302 12.10 -6.69 -0.61
CA TRP A 302 11.82 -8.07 -0.97
C TRP A 302 13.01 -8.75 -1.68
N PRO A 303 13.58 -8.21 -2.79
CA PRO A 303 14.64 -8.91 -3.51
C PRO A 303 15.99 -8.94 -2.79
N LEU A 304 16.37 -7.91 -2.03
CA LEU A 304 17.69 -7.84 -1.42
C LEU A 304 17.74 -8.21 0.06
N TYR A 305 16.66 -7.94 0.82
CA TYR A 305 16.73 -8.12 2.27
C TYR A 305 15.87 -9.27 2.79
N ARG A 306 14.64 -9.44 2.28
CA ARG A 306 13.72 -10.44 2.82
C ARG A 306 13.79 -11.80 2.14
N GLN A 307 14.01 -11.81 0.84
CA GLN A 307 14.02 -13.03 0.01
C GLN A 307 15.43 -13.38 -0.50
N SER A 308 16.40 -12.50 -0.32
CA SER A 308 17.79 -12.75 -0.72
C SER A 308 18.35 -13.97 0.02
N VAL A 309 19.02 -14.81 -0.71
CA VAL A 309 19.85 -15.92 -0.18
C VAL A 309 21.35 -15.64 -0.37
N LEU A 310 21.69 -14.38 -0.65
CA LEU A 310 23.08 -13.93 -0.67
C LEU A 310 23.69 -14.06 0.72
N PRO A 311 24.94 -14.51 0.85
CA PRO A 311 25.63 -14.54 2.12
C PRO A 311 25.77 -13.11 2.70
N PRO A 312 25.84 -12.96 4.03
CA PRO A 312 26.21 -11.69 4.66
C PRO A 312 27.60 -11.22 4.18
N GLY A 313 27.79 -9.88 4.11
CA GLY A 313 29.03 -9.27 3.64
C GLY A 313 29.20 -9.20 2.11
N THR A 314 28.13 -9.49 1.37
CA THR A 314 28.14 -9.28 -0.09
C THR A 314 28.29 -7.80 -0.44
N TRP A 315 28.64 -7.53 -1.70
CA TRP A 315 28.74 -6.16 -2.21
C TRP A 315 27.48 -5.33 -1.92
N PHE A 316 26.29 -5.93 -2.03
CA PHE A 316 25.01 -5.26 -1.76
C PHE A 316 24.87 -4.86 -0.28
N ASP A 317 25.29 -5.70 0.66
CA ASP A 317 25.24 -5.39 2.09
C ASP A 317 26.21 -4.25 2.43
N LEU A 318 27.46 -4.35 1.87
CA LEU A 318 28.48 -3.35 2.10
C LEU A 318 28.15 -1.98 1.49
N HIS A 319 27.41 -1.95 0.38
CA HIS A 319 27.06 -0.73 -0.35
C HIS A 319 25.56 -0.38 -0.27
N ARG A 320 24.86 -0.92 0.69
CA ARG A 320 23.41 -0.77 0.86
C ARG A 320 22.93 0.66 0.69
N ASN A 321 23.50 1.60 1.45
CA ASN A 321 23.09 3.01 1.42
C ASN A 321 23.32 3.65 0.05
N GLY A 322 24.36 3.23 -0.67
CA GLY A 322 24.63 3.68 -2.03
C GLY A 322 23.59 3.16 -3.03
N VAL A 323 23.27 1.86 -2.95
CA VAL A 323 22.24 1.23 -3.80
C VAL A 323 20.86 1.86 -3.56
N GLU A 324 20.46 2.01 -2.31
CA GLU A 324 19.19 2.66 -1.94
C GLU A 324 19.11 4.10 -2.45
N ARG A 325 20.21 4.85 -2.34
CA ARG A 325 20.28 6.23 -2.86
C ARG A 325 20.16 6.28 -4.38
N VAL A 326 20.87 5.42 -5.11
CA VAL A 326 20.78 5.36 -6.58
C VAL A 326 19.34 5.04 -7.03
N VAL A 327 18.65 4.15 -6.33
CA VAL A 327 17.25 3.79 -6.62
C VAL A 327 16.34 5.01 -6.41
N ASP A 328 16.46 5.69 -5.27
CA ASP A 328 15.63 6.86 -4.96
C ASP A 328 15.92 8.04 -5.89
N ASP A 329 17.20 8.36 -6.13
CA ASP A 329 17.59 9.49 -6.99
C ASP A 329 17.12 9.27 -8.43
N SER A 330 17.24 8.03 -8.94
CA SER A 330 16.75 7.68 -10.29
C SER A 330 15.23 7.84 -10.38
N TYR A 331 14.49 7.49 -9.33
CA TYR A 331 13.05 7.68 -9.26
C TYR A 331 12.66 9.16 -9.24
N TYR A 332 13.31 9.97 -8.39
CA TYR A 332 13.01 11.41 -8.33
C TYR A 332 13.30 12.12 -9.65
N LEU A 333 14.37 11.74 -10.35
CA LEU A 333 14.65 12.22 -11.70
C LEU A 333 13.57 11.79 -12.70
N MET A 334 13.07 10.56 -12.60
CA MET A 334 11.96 10.10 -13.44
C MET A 334 10.68 10.90 -13.16
N ILE A 335 10.33 11.15 -11.90
CA ILE A 335 9.15 11.95 -11.53
C ILE A 335 9.30 13.40 -12.03
N ALA A 336 10.48 13.99 -11.92
CA ALA A 336 10.74 15.31 -12.49
C ALA A 336 10.50 15.32 -14.01
N ALA A 337 11.01 14.31 -14.71
CA ALA A 337 10.78 14.16 -16.15
C ALA A 337 9.29 13.94 -16.49
N VAL A 338 8.54 13.18 -15.66
CA VAL A 338 7.08 13.00 -15.81
C VAL A 338 6.36 14.35 -15.75
N VAL A 339 6.66 15.17 -14.73
CA VAL A 339 6.03 16.49 -14.55
C VAL A 339 6.31 17.39 -15.76
N ILE A 340 7.57 17.49 -16.19
CA ILE A 340 7.95 18.25 -17.38
C ILE A 340 7.19 17.74 -18.60
N GLY A 341 7.10 16.42 -18.75
CA GLY A 341 6.41 15.81 -19.89
C GLY A 341 4.91 16.03 -19.91
N ILE A 342 4.26 16.06 -18.74
CA ILE A 342 2.84 16.41 -18.62
C ILE A 342 2.61 17.89 -19.00
N VAL A 343 3.44 18.80 -18.46
CA VAL A 343 3.38 20.23 -18.79
C VAL A 343 3.58 20.47 -20.28
N ALA A 344 4.58 19.83 -20.88
CA ALA A 344 4.83 19.91 -22.33
C ALA A 344 3.68 19.35 -23.16
N ALA A 345 3.04 18.27 -22.72
CA ALA A 345 1.85 17.71 -23.38
C ALA A 345 0.65 18.65 -23.28
N ALA A 346 0.44 19.27 -22.12
CA ALA A 346 -0.63 20.23 -21.88
C ALA A 346 -0.44 21.51 -22.71
N ALA A 347 0.77 22.07 -22.74
CA ALA A 347 1.11 23.24 -23.53
C ALA A 347 0.87 23.02 -25.04
N ARG A 348 1.13 21.80 -25.52
CA ARG A 348 0.87 21.39 -26.91
C ARG A 348 -0.56 20.92 -27.17
N ARG A 349 -1.44 20.96 -26.16
CA ARG A 349 -2.83 20.47 -26.22
C ARG A 349 -2.92 19.02 -26.73
N ASN A 350 -1.97 18.17 -26.34
CA ASN A 350 -1.96 16.74 -26.71
C ASN A 350 -2.97 15.97 -25.88
N TRP A 351 -4.26 16.22 -26.12
CA TRP A 351 -5.36 15.57 -25.41
C TRP A 351 -5.31 14.05 -25.43
N PRO A 352 -4.97 13.39 -26.58
CA PRO A 352 -4.83 11.93 -26.58
C PRO A 352 -3.81 11.39 -25.58
N ALA A 353 -2.74 12.12 -25.31
CA ALA A 353 -1.78 11.74 -24.28
C ALA A 353 -2.34 12.01 -22.89
N LEU A 354 -2.87 13.21 -22.64
CA LEU A 354 -3.36 13.62 -21.32
C LEU A 354 -4.50 12.73 -20.80
N THR A 355 -5.34 12.19 -21.70
CA THR A 355 -6.41 11.25 -21.33
C THR A 355 -5.94 9.86 -20.93
N LEU A 356 -4.65 9.58 -20.95
CA LEU A 356 -4.06 8.37 -20.34
C LEU A 356 -3.77 8.56 -18.84
N LEU A 357 -3.63 9.80 -18.36
CA LEU A 357 -3.35 10.11 -16.95
C LEU A 357 -4.42 9.65 -15.94
N PRO A 358 -5.72 9.62 -16.25
CA PRO A 358 -6.73 9.08 -15.35
C PRO A 358 -6.44 7.65 -14.88
N LEU A 359 -5.74 6.82 -15.68
CA LEU A 359 -5.43 5.44 -15.32
C LEU A 359 -4.44 5.34 -14.14
N PRO A 360 -3.22 5.92 -14.17
CA PRO A 360 -2.33 5.91 -13.03
C PRO A 360 -2.90 6.66 -11.82
N LEU A 361 -3.67 7.74 -12.03
CA LEU A 361 -4.33 8.47 -10.94
C LEU A 361 -5.41 7.64 -10.26
N ALA A 362 -6.22 6.90 -11.02
CA ALA A 362 -7.22 6.01 -10.44
C ALA A 362 -6.59 4.84 -9.66
N LEU A 363 -5.47 4.28 -10.14
CA LEU A 363 -4.70 3.30 -9.38
C LEU A 363 -4.21 3.88 -8.04
N LEU A 364 -3.65 5.10 -8.08
CA LEU A 364 -3.20 5.79 -6.88
C LEU A 364 -4.36 5.97 -5.89
N VAL A 365 -5.51 6.45 -6.36
CA VAL A 365 -6.70 6.64 -5.52
C VAL A 365 -7.19 5.31 -4.95
N LEU A 366 -7.33 4.28 -5.77
CA LEU A 366 -7.81 2.97 -5.31
C LEU A 366 -6.90 2.36 -4.25
N TYR A 367 -5.59 2.34 -4.48
CA TYR A 367 -4.64 1.83 -3.47
C TYR A 367 -4.60 2.69 -2.21
N THR A 368 -4.74 4.01 -2.33
CA THR A 368 -4.78 4.91 -1.17
C THR A 368 -6.05 4.70 -0.35
N LEU A 369 -7.20 4.46 -0.98
CA LEU A 369 -8.45 4.20 -0.28
C LEU A 369 -8.43 2.88 0.49
N PHE A 370 -7.86 1.82 -0.08
CA PHE A 370 -7.84 0.50 0.55
C PHE A 370 -6.55 0.28 1.34
N PHE A 371 -5.49 -0.14 0.67
CA PHE A 371 -4.26 -0.61 1.28
C PHE A 371 -3.06 -0.28 0.37
N ALA A 372 -2.01 0.29 0.94
CA ALA A 372 -0.84 0.73 0.20
C ALA A 372 0.42 -0.06 0.59
N GLU A 373 0.95 -0.78 -0.39
CA GLU A 373 2.30 -1.36 -0.33
C GLU A 373 3.19 -0.70 -1.38
N ALA A 374 4.48 -0.54 -1.05
CA ALA A 374 5.43 0.09 -1.98
C ALA A 374 5.44 -0.59 -3.36
N ARG A 375 5.28 -1.92 -3.41
CA ARG A 375 5.28 -2.70 -4.65
C ARG A 375 4.11 -2.37 -5.61
N TYR A 376 3.01 -1.79 -5.11
CA TYR A 376 1.87 -1.41 -5.96
C TYR A 376 2.16 -0.18 -6.83
N HIS A 377 3.16 0.58 -6.48
CA HIS A 377 3.71 1.69 -7.22
C HIS A 377 4.20 1.30 -8.64
N LEU A 378 4.68 0.05 -8.84
CA LEU A 378 5.24 -0.40 -10.12
C LEU A 378 4.31 -0.15 -11.33
N ALA A 379 3.02 -0.46 -11.17
CA ALA A 379 2.04 -0.23 -12.24
C ALA A 379 1.85 1.27 -12.52
N ILE A 380 1.85 2.11 -11.49
CA ILE A 380 1.71 3.57 -11.63
C ILE A 380 2.89 4.13 -12.40
N VAL A 381 4.12 3.72 -12.06
CA VAL A 381 5.34 4.19 -12.75
C VAL A 381 5.35 3.75 -14.21
N VAL A 382 5.05 2.49 -14.51
CA VAL A 382 4.99 2.00 -15.91
C VAL A 382 4.03 2.83 -16.75
N LEU A 383 2.88 3.25 -16.19
CA LEU A 383 1.91 4.08 -16.90
C LEU A 383 2.36 5.54 -17.06
N LEU A 384 3.24 6.04 -16.18
CA LEU A 384 3.78 7.41 -16.23
C LEU A 384 5.04 7.55 -17.09
N LEU A 385 5.82 6.48 -17.29
CA LEU A 385 7.08 6.51 -18.03
C LEU A 385 6.99 7.07 -19.47
N PRO A 386 5.88 6.91 -20.24
CA PRO A 386 5.73 7.59 -21.52
C PRO A 386 5.83 9.12 -21.41
N PHE A 387 5.30 9.69 -20.31
CA PHE A 387 5.42 11.12 -20.03
C PHE A 387 6.84 11.51 -19.63
N ALA A 388 7.55 10.67 -18.86
CA ALA A 388 8.96 10.89 -18.56
C ALA A 388 9.80 10.99 -19.83
N GLY A 389 9.59 10.09 -20.80
CA GLY A 389 10.24 10.15 -22.10
C GLY A 389 9.92 11.43 -22.87
N ASN A 390 8.66 11.93 -22.80
CA ASN A 390 8.29 13.22 -23.38
C ASN A 390 8.97 14.40 -22.68
N GLY A 391 9.11 14.34 -21.36
CA GLY A 391 9.81 15.37 -20.58
C GLY A 391 11.29 15.47 -20.92
N LEU A 392 11.98 14.33 -21.00
CA LEU A 392 13.39 14.32 -21.45
C LEU A 392 13.54 14.80 -22.88
N ALA A 393 12.63 14.40 -23.79
CA ALA A 393 12.64 14.90 -25.16
C ALA A 393 12.38 16.41 -25.21
N TRP A 394 11.53 16.95 -24.35
CA TRP A 394 11.30 18.38 -24.21
C TRP A 394 12.57 19.10 -23.74
N VAL A 395 13.28 18.57 -22.73
CA VAL A 395 14.54 19.17 -22.25
C VAL A 395 15.56 19.27 -23.40
N VAL A 396 15.76 18.19 -24.15
CA VAL A 396 16.68 18.18 -25.30
C VAL A 396 16.26 19.21 -26.36
N THR A 397 14.97 19.25 -26.73
CA THR A 397 14.48 20.18 -27.74
C THR A 397 14.50 21.63 -27.26
N ALA A 398 14.12 21.87 -25.99
CA ALA A 398 14.14 23.21 -25.39
C ALA A 398 15.56 23.79 -25.33
N THR A 399 16.55 22.99 -24.95
CA THR A 399 17.97 23.41 -24.94
C THR A 399 18.44 23.79 -26.34
N ARG A 400 18.11 22.95 -27.34
CA ARG A 400 18.42 23.26 -28.75
C ARG A 400 17.73 24.53 -29.23
N ASP A 401 16.43 24.66 -28.96
CA ASP A 401 15.61 25.82 -29.35
C ASP A 401 16.12 27.12 -28.71
N LEU A 402 16.52 27.08 -27.44
CA LEU A 402 17.13 28.22 -26.72
C LEU A 402 18.48 28.61 -27.33
N PHE A 403 19.31 27.64 -27.65
CA PHE A 403 20.60 27.89 -28.33
C PHE A 403 20.37 28.57 -29.69
N GLN A 404 19.49 28.04 -30.52
CA GLN A 404 19.15 28.63 -31.82
C GLN A 404 18.51 30.01 -31.67
N ALA A 405 17.58 30.20 -30.71
CA ALA A 405 16.96 31.49 -30.44
C ALA A 405 17.97 32.53 -29.89
N GLY A 406 19.08 32.10 -29.31
CA GLY A 406 20.20 32.97 -28.95
C GLY A 406 20.93 33.54 -30.16
N LEU A 407 21.03 32.77 -31.24
CA LEU A 407 21.64 33.17 -32.50
C LEU A 407 20.76 34.11 -33.33
N HIS A 408 19.43 34.06 -33.15
CA HIS A 408 18.46 34.88 -33.87
C HIS A 408 17.86 35.98 -32.96
N ARG A 409 18.25 37.24 -33.23
CA ARG A 409 17.80 38.41 -32.44
C ARG A 409 16.37 38.88 -32.77
N GLY A 410 15.66 38.25 -33.69
CA GLY A 410 14.30 38.63 -34.14
C GLY A 410 13.16 38.24 -33.19
N GLU A 411 11.95 38.56 -33.61
CA GLU A 411 10.71 38.31 -32.84
C GLU A 411 10.46 36.81 -32.61
N ALA A 412 10.74 35.97 -33.59
CA ALA A 412 10.64 34.52 -33.49
C ALA A 412 11.53 33.93 -32.37
N GLY A 413 12.74 34.45 -32.22
CA GLY A 413 13.64 34.04 -31.12
C GLY A 413 13.11 34.48 -29.75
N ARG A 414 12.48 35.66 -29.64
CA ARG A 414 11.83 36.12 -28.39
C ARG A 414 10.64 35.27 -28.02
N GLN A 415 9.78 34.93 -28.97
CA GLN A 415 8.62 34.05 -28.74
C GLN A 415 9.03 32.64 -28.29
N THR A 416 10.06 32.06 -28.90
CA THR A 416 10.60 30.75 -28.49
C THR A 416 11.11 30.79 -27.06
N ARG A 417 11.94 31.79 -26.70
CA ARG A 417 12.46 31.96 -25.32
C ARG A 417 11.31 32.12 -24.32
N ARG A 418 10.31 32.96 -24.64
CA ARG A 418 9.13 33.16 -23.78
C ARG A 418 8.35 31.87 -23.55
N ARG A 419 8.10 31.08 -24.61
CA ARG A 419 7.40 29.79 -24.50
C ARG A 419 8.15 28.82 -23.59
N VAL A 420 9.44 28.59 -23.85
CA VAL A 420 10.26 27.67 -23.06
C VAL A 420 10.37 28.14 -21.60
N ALA A 421 10.49 29.45 -21.37
CA ALA A 421 10.52 30.00 -20.02
C ALA A 421 9.19 29.76 -19.27
N ILE A 422 8.04 29.97 -19.91
CA ILE A 422 6.72 29.72 -19.29
C ILE A 422 6.55 28.23 -18.97
N GLU A 423 6.82 27.34 -19.94
CA GLU A 423 6.72 25.89 -19.72
C GLU A 423 7.68 25.43 -18.60
N GLY A 424 8.91 25.96 -18.58
CA GLY A 424 9.89 25.67 -17.53
C GLY A 424 9.49 26.20 -16.16
N LEU A 425 8.95 27.42 -16.07
CA LEU A 425 8.44 28.01 -14.81
C LEU A 425 7.26 27.21 -14.25
N VAL A 426 6.32 26.81 -15.10
CA VAL A 426 5.16 26.00 -14.67
C VAL A 426 5.64 24.65 -14.16
N ALA A 427 6.51 23.97 -14.91
CA ALA A 427 7.08 22.69 -14.46
C ALA A 427 7.88 22.82 -13.17
N GLY A 428 8.73 23.85 -13.08
CA GLY A 428 9.51 24.16 -11.88
C GLY A 428 8.62 24.48 -10.65
N GLY A 429 7.53 25.21 -10.85
CA GLY A 429 6.55 25.50 -9.80
C GLY A 429 5.85 24.23 -9.29
N ILE A 430 5.43 23.34 -10.19
CA ILE A 430 4.85 22.04 -9.80
C ILE A 430 5.87 21.18 -9.08
N LEU A 431 7.13 21.11 -9.56
CA LEU A 431 8.20 20.38 -8.89
C LEU A 431 8.50 20.95 -7.50
N ALA A 432 8.54 22.27 -7.34
CA ALA A 432 8.71 22.90 -6.04
C ALA A 432 7.55 22.54 -5.08
N LEU A 433 6.30 22.52 -5.57
CA LEU A 433 5.15 22.07 -4.78
C LEU A 433 5.27 20.60 -4.38
N LEU A 434 5.75 19.74 -5.28
CA LEU A 434 5.97 18.33 -4.97
C LEU A 434 7.12 18.13 -3.99
N PHE A 435 8.30 18.68 -4.25
CA PHE A 435 9.48 18.43 -3.41
C PHE A 435 9.49 19.21 -2.10
N VAL A 436 8.80 20.33 -2.00
CA VAL A 436 8.71 21.15 -0.79
C VAL A 436 7.36 20.98 -0.08
N GLY A 437 6.28 20.91 -0.84
CA GLY A 437 4.92 20.77 -0.30
C GLY A 437 4.61 19.35 0.18
N TRP A 438 5.09 18.32 -0.53
CA TRP A 438 4.83 16.93 -0.17
C TRP A 438 5.37 16.54 1.22
N PRO A 439 6.63 16.82 1.59
CA PRO A 439 7.11 16.56 2.95
C PRO A 439 6.30 17.29 4.04
N ARG A 440 5.83 18.52 3.75
CA ARG A 440 4.93 19.23 4.67
C ARG A 440 3.57 18.56 4.78
N ALA A 441 3.00 18.11 3.68
CA ALA A 441 1.74 17.36 3.67
C ALA A 441 1.86 16.05 4.47
N ILE A 442 2.98 15.32 4.32
CA ILE A 442 3.28 14.12 5.10
C ILE A 442 3.37 14.45 6.59
N SER A 443 4.11 15.49 6.97
CA SER A 443 4.24 15.93 8.35
C SER A 443 2.88 16.31 8.95
N ALA A 444 2.07 17.08 8.21
CA ALA A 444 0.71 17.44 8.63
C ALA A 444 -0.21 16.22 8.76
N GLY A 445 -0.14 15.29 7.79
CA GLY A 445 -0.90 14.03 7.83
C GLY A 445 -0.49 13.14 9.00
N THR A 446 0.79 13.05 9.29
CA THR A 446 1.31 12.32 10.46
C THR A 446 0.83 12.96 11.76
N THR A 447 0.93 14.27 11.89
CA THR A 447 0.42 15.01 13.05
C THR A 447 -1.09 14.82 13.22
N LEU A 448 -1.85 14.91 12.12
CA LEU A 448 -3.30 14.68 12.14
C LEU A 448 -3.64 13.26 12.61
N ARG A 449 -2.92 12.26 12.11
CA ARG A 449 -3.08 10.86 12.50
C ARG A 449 -2.73 10.66 13.99
N GLU A 450 -1.61 11.16 14.45
CA GLU A 450 -1.17 11.02 15.84
C GLU A 450 -2.11 11.70 16.83
N LYS A 451 -2.58 12.94 16.53
CA LYS A 451 -3.54 13.66 17.37
C LYS A 451 -4.92 13.02 17.46
N ASN A 452 -5.31 12.27 16.43
CA ASN A 452 -6.63 11.63 16.36
C ASN A 452 -6.53 10.11 16.48
N ARG A 453 -5.38 9.61 16.92
CA ARG A 453 -5.15 8.19 17.12
C ARG A 453 -5.98 7.71 18.30
N TRP A 454 -6.53 6.53 18.15
CA TRP A 454 -7.24 5.78 19.17
C TRP A 454 -6.75 4.34 19.11
N ALA A 455 -6.97 3.59 20.17
CA ALA A 455 -6.53 2.20 20.25
C ALA A 455 -7.74 1.28 20.42
N VAL A 456 -7.57 0.03 20.05
CA VAL A 456 -8.54 -1.04 20.27
C VAL A 456 -7.84 -2.14 21.04
N CYS A 457 -8.47 -2.68 22.07
CA CYS A 457 -7.98 -3.88 22.76
C CYS A 457 -9.05 -4.98 22.75
N VAL A 458 -8.65 -6.17 23.17
CA VAL A 458 -9.60 -7.25 23.38
C VAL A 458 -10.10 -7.18 24.81
N CYS A 459 -11.40 -7.01 24.98
CA CYS A 459 -12.08 -7.11 26.26
C CYS A 459 -12.80 -8.46 26.37
N GLU A 460 -12.77 -9.05 27.54
CA GLU A 460 -13.57 -10.23 27.86
C GLU A 460 -14.68 -9.82 28.83
N VAL A 461 -15.93 -9.93 28.37
CA VAL A 461 -17.12 -9.55 29.16
C VAL A 461 -18.05 -10.74 29.23
N GLY A 462 -18.35 -11.20 30.44
CA GLY A 462 -19.23 -12.35 30.64
C GLY A 462 -18.75 -13.65 29.99
N GLY A 463 -17.43 -13.83 29.87
CA GLY A 463 -16.80 -14.96 29.18
C GLY A 463 -16.70 -14.82 27.65
N ALA A 464 -17.25 -13.77 27.05
CA ALA A 464 -17.15 -13.49 25.61
C ALA A 464 -16.06 -12.45 25.35
N LYS A 465 -15.14 -12.75 24.43
CA LYS A 465 -14.13 -11.81 23.96
C LYS A 465 -14.72 -10.89 22.90
N ARG A 466 -14.43 -9.60 22.99
CA ARG A 466 -14.81 -8.58 22.00
C ARG A 466 -13.76 -7.50 21.86
N LEU A 467 -13.79 -6.78 20.74
CA LEU A 467 -12.98 -5.59 20.57
C LEU A 467 -13.59 -4.41 21.32
N CYS A 468 -12.78 -3.69 22.07
CA CYS A 468 -13.17 -2.51 22.80
C CYS A 468 -12.35 -1.31 22.35
N ASP A 469 -13.04 -0.20 22.12
CA ASP A 469 -12.40 1.06 21.75
C ASP A 469 -11.75 1.68 22.99
N VAL A 470 -10.52 2.16 22.82
CA VAL A 470 -9.76 2.84 23.85
C VAL A 470 -9.54 4.29 23.44
N ARG A 471 -9.94 5.22 24.27
CA ARG A 471 -9.68 6.64 24.05
C ARG A 471 -8.54 7.09 24.94
N ALA A 472 -7.61 7.88 24.38
CA ALA A 472 -6.66 8.63 25.16
C ALA A 472 -7.42 9.72 25.94
N THR A 473 -7.23 9.80 27.24
CA THR A 473 -7.80 10.86 28.07
C THR A 473 -6.89 12.08 28.05
N GLU A 474 -7.48 13.27 28.06
CA GLU A 474 -6.74 14.52 28.21
C GLU A 474 -6.23 14.63 29.66
N PRO A 475 -5.02 15.21 29.87
CA PRO A 475 -4.54 15.47 31.22
C PRO A 475 -5.45 16.47 31.94
N PRO A 476 -5.50 16.43 33.30
CA PRO A 476 -6.30 17.35 34.10
C PRO A 476 -5.99 18.83 33.74
N PRO A 477 -6.97 19.75 33.88
CA PRO A 477 -6.79 21.17 33.60
C PRO A 477 -5.62 21.75 34.40
N GLY A 478 -4.68 22.39 33.74
CA GLY A 478 -3.51 23.04 34.36
C GLY A 478 -2.17 22.31 34.13
N GLU A 479 -2.17 21.14 33.51
CA GLU A 479 -0.94 20.46 33.12
C GLU A 479 -0.73 20.55 31.59
N ALA A 480 0.53 20.76 31.19
CA ALA A 480 0.88 20.73 29.77
C ALA A 480 0.56 19.35 29.19
N PRO A 481 -0.10 19.25 28.02
CA PRO A 481 -0.47 17.98 27.43
C PRO A 481 0.80 17.17 27.11
N SER A 482 1.11 16.18 27.93
CA SER A 482 2.01 15.12 27.51
C SER A 482 1.30 14.35 26.41
N PRO A 483 1.90 14.18 25.24
CA PRO A 483 1.27 13.40 24.19
C PRO A 483 1.10 11.96 24.71
N VAL A 484 -0.14 11.57 24.98
CA VAL A 484 -0.45 10.18 25.30
C VAL A 484 -0.17 9.37 24.03
N ARG A 485 0.99 8.73 24.02
CA ARG A 485 1.39 7.85 22.92
C ARG A 485 0.97 6.43 23.28
N GLY A 486 -0.32 6.13 23.11
CA GLY A 486 -0.76 4.76 23.01
C GLY A 486 -0.24 4.18 21.69
N VAL A 487 0.69 3.26 21.71
CA VAL A 487 1.12 2.50 20.55
C VAL A 487 0.63 1.07 20.73
N TRP A 488 -0.32 0.65 19.91
CA TRP A 488 -0.66 -0.74 19.77
C TRP A 488 0.42 -1.42 18.92
N ASP A 489 1.06 -2.45 19.43
CA ASP A 489 2.08 -3.21 18.70
C ASP A 489 1.75 -4.69 18.52
N GLY A 490 0.49 -5.02 18.60
CA GLY A 490 -0.04 -6.35 18.34
C GLY A 490 -0.18 -7.25 19.54
N PHE A 491 0.24 -6.80 20.72
CA PHE A 491 0.17 -7.58 21.94
C PHE A 491 -0.56 -6.87 23.08
N GLY A 492 -0.98 -5.62 22.87
CA GLY A 492 -1.68 -4.84 23.85
C GLY A 492 -1.52 -3.33 23.63
N LEU A 493 -2.20 -2.55 24.44
CA LEU A 493 -2.08 -1.10 24.47
C LEU A 493 -0.80 -0.74 25.24
N ARG A 494 0.02 0.10 24.63
CA ARG A 494 1.23 0.63 25.26
C ARG A 494 0.97 2.04 25.77
N LEU A 495 1.12 2.24 27.07
CA LEU A 495 1.16 3.55 27.71
C LEU A 495 2.61 3.91 27.99
N SER A 496 3.06 5.06 27.51
CA SER A 496 4.41 5.56 27.75
C SER A 496 4.37 7.05 28.04
N GLY A 497 5.05 7.45 29.08
CA GLY A 497 5.14 8.84 29.55
C GLY A 497 4.70 8.99 30.99
N ALA A 498 5.04 10.13 31.60
CA ALA A 498 4.55 10.50 32.90
C ALA A 498 3.03 10.72 32.83
N ARG A 499 2.27 10.07 33.69
CA ARG A 499 0.81 10.19 33.76
C ARG A 499 0.05 9.84 32.47
N ALA A 500 0.51 8.81 31.77
CA ALA A 500 -0.23 8.29 30.64
C ALA A 500 -1.52 7.61 31.14
N ALA A 501 -2.64 7.86 30.44
CA ALA A 501 -3.93 7.25 30.77
C ALA A 501 -4.60 6.68 29.50
N ALA A 502 -5.44 5.67 29.69
CA ALA A 502 -6.31 5.14 28.66
C ALA A 502 -7.67 4.80 29.25
N ALA A 503 -8.72 5.21 28.55
CA ALA A 503 -10.10 4.97 28.98
C ALA A 503 -10.80 3.98 28.06
N PHE A 504 -11.73 3.21 28.64
CA PHE A 504 -12.52 2.18 28.01
C PHE A 504 -13.98 2.38 28.37
N ASP A 505 -14.86 2.53 27.40
CA ASP A 505 -16.31 2.62 27.60
C ASP A 505 -16.97 1.30 27.23
N LEU A 506 -17.59 0.64 28.21
CA LEU A 506 -18.26 -0.64 28.07
C LEU A 506 -19.77 -0.47 28.27
N ASP A 507 -20.57 -0.93 27.33
CA ASP A 507 -22.00 -0.95 27.45
C ASP A 507 -22.45 -2.21 28.23
N LEU A 508 -22.76 -2.03 29.52
CA LEU A 508 -23.11 -3.10 30.45
C LEU A 508 -24.41 -2.76 31.19
N PRO A 509 -25.25 -3.75 31.51
CA PRO A 509 -26.38 -3.51 32.38
C PRO A 509 -25.91 -3.14 33.80
N PRO A 510 -26.75 -2.47 34.58
CA PRO A 510 -26.46 -2.21 35.99
C PRO A 510 -26.15 -3.51 36.76
N GLY A 511 -25.12 -3.48 37.60
CA GLY A 511 -24.72 -4.66 38.38
C GLY A 511 -23.36 -4.53 39.03
N SER A 512 -22.99 -5.56 39.77
CA SER A 512 -21.63 -5.69 40.31
C SER A 512 -20.73 -6.46 39.35
N TYR A 513 -19.58 -5.91 39.05
CA TYR A 513 -18.63 -6.47 38.10
C TYR A 513 -17.24 -6.58 38.71
N ARG A 514 -16.61 -7.74 38.49
CA ARG A 514 -15.19 -7.90 38.75
C ARG A 514 -14.42 -7.47 37.50
N VAL A 515 -13.61 -6.42 37.62
CA VAL A 515 -12.74 -5.89 36.56
C VAL A 515 -11.32 -6.31 36.88
N SER A 516 -10.65 -6.89 35.90
CA SER A 516 -9.23 -7.19 36.00
C SER A 516 -8.52 -6.80 34.70
N MET A 517 -7.33 -6.24 34.83
CA MET A 517 -6.44 -5.85 33.75
C MET A 517 -5.15 -6.65 33.85
N ARG A 518 -4.75 -7.28 32.77
CA ARG A 518 -3.42 -7.89 32.67
C ARG A 518 -2.51 -6.95 31.89
N ALA A 519 -1.40 -6.58 32.50
CA ALA A 519 -0.41 -5.68 31.92
C ALA A 519 1.00 -6.19 32.17
N GLU A 520 1.95 -5.70 31.40
CA GLU A 520 3.37 -5.92 31.55
C GLU A 520 4.06 -4.55 31.65
N ALA A 521 4.82 -4.35 32.70
CA ALA A 521 5.59 -3.14 32.88
C ALA A 521 7.03 -3.38 32.43
N VAL A 522 7.55 -2.49 31.59
CA VAL A 522 8.91 -2.59 31.03
C VAL A 522 9.70 -1.33 31.35
N GLY A 523 10.88 -1.51 31.92
CA GLY A 523 11.82 -0.45 32.29
C GLY A 523 11.68 0.05 33.73
N PRO A 524 12.71 0.71 34.26
CA PRO A 524 12.71 1.18 35.62
C PRO A 524 11.81 2.40 35.82
N ALA A 525 10.90 2.32 36.75
CA ALA A 525 10.11 3.45 37.22
C ALA A 525 9.82 3.27 38.74
N PRO A 526 10.83 3.40 39.59
CA PRO A 526 10.74 2.99 41.00
C PRO A 526 9.67 3.72 41.83
N ASP A 527 9.28 4.92 41.39
CA ASP A 527 8.27 5.73 42.06
C ASP A 527 6.92 5.77 41.31
N ALA A 528 6.76 4.92 40.30
CA ALA A 528 5.52 4.87 39.51
C ALA A 528 4.56 3.82 40.08
N GLY A 529 3.27 4.09 39.92
CA GLY A 529 2.18 3.18 40.19
C GLY A 529 1.31 2.97 38.95
N ILE A 530 0.42 2.01 39.03
CA ILE A 530 -0.59 1.72 38.03
C ILE A 530 -1.93 1.79 38.75
N ASP A 531 -2.78 2.69 38.32
CA ASP A 531 -4.12 2.91 38.85
C ASP A 531 -5.16 2.43 37.86
N LEU A 532 -6.10 1.61 38.31
CA LEU A 532 -7.30 1.22 37.56
C LEU A 532 -8.49 1.89 38.23
N GLU A 533 -9.17 2.75 37.49
CA GLU A 533 -10.36 3.47 37.93
C GLU A 533 -11.59 3.02 37.13
N ALA A 534 -12.75 3.09 37.75
CA ALA A 534 -14.03 2.87 37.09
C ALA A 534 -15.05 3.89 37.54
N ASP A 535 -15.78 4.50 36.62
CA ASP A 535 -16.77 5.55 36.84
C ASP A 535 -16.25 6.66 37.80
N GLY A 536 -14.96 6.98 37.72
CA GLY A 536 -14.29 7.98 38.55
C GLY A 536 -13.89 7.51 39.95
N GLY A 537 -14.10 6.23 40.29
CA GLY A 537 -13.66 5.61 41.54
C GLY A 537 -12.43 4.72 41.35
N ASN A 538 -11.53 4.70 42.33
CA ASN A 538 -10.37 3.81 42.30
C ASN A 538 -10.80 2.36 42.54
N VAL A 539 -10.49 1.47 41.59
CA VAL A 539 -10.80 0.04 41.65
C VAL A 539 -9.64 -0.75 42.20
N ALA A 540 -8.43 -0.44 41.75
CA ALA A 540 -7.23 -1.14 42.15
C ALA A 540 -5.97 -0.32 41.87
N GLN A 541 -4.95 -0.52 42.69
CA GLN A 541 -3.62 0.06 42.52
C GLN A 541 -2.55 -1.01 42.55
N ALA A 542 -1.50 -0.85 41.78
CA ALA A 542 -0.32 -1.68 41.85
C ALA A 542 0.95 -0.82 41.75
N SER A 543 1.96 -1.19 42.51
CA SER A 543 3.29 -0.60 42.36
C SER A 543 3.94 -1.06 41.06
N TRP A 544 4.76 -0.20 40.48
CA TRP A 544 5.54 -0.57 39.31
C TRP A 544 6.50 -1.70 39.64
N PRO A 545 6.51 -2.82 38.90
CA PRO A 545 7.41 -3.93 39.19
C PRO A 545 8.87 -3.56 38.87
N THR A 546 9.78 -4.06 39.64
CA THR A 546 11.23 -3.89 39.45
C THR A 546 11.77 -4.70 38.25
N GLU A 547 11.04 -5.71 37.84
CA GLU A 547 11.35 -6.56 36.70
C GLU A 547 10.21 -6.54 35.65
N ALA A 548 10.53 -6.86 34.41
CA ALA A 548 9.54 -6.95 33.33
C ALA A 548 8.71 -8.24 33.46
N ILE A 549 7.76 -8.25 34.38
CA ILE A 549 6.84 -9.36 34.63
C ILE A 549 5.40 -8.97 34.32
N PRO A 550 4.57 -9.91 33.85
CA PRO A 550 3.14 -9.69 33.75
C PRO A 550 2.53 -9.45 35.12
N ILE A 551 1.75 -8.38 35.22
CA ILE A 551 0.98 -8.05 36.42
C ILE A 551 -0.51 -8.14 36.14
N THR A 552 -1.30 -8.48 37.13
CA THR A 552 -2.76 -8.40 37.06
C THR A 552 -3.23 -7.42 38.13
N VAL A 553 -3.95 -6.39 37.68
CA VAL A 553 -4.58 -5.39 38.55
C VAL A 553 -6.07 -5.52 38.41
N GLY A 554 -6.81 -5.59 39.50
CA GLY A 554 -8.24 -5.72 39.40
C GLY A 554 -8.96 -5.58 40.75
N GLY A 555 -10.24 -5.33 40.68
CA GLY A 555 -11.16 -5.16 41.81
C GLY A 555 -12.61 -5.30 41.39
N THR A 556 -13.51 -5.07 42.36
CA THR A 556 -14.97 -5.10 42.13
C THR A 556 -15.49 -3.69 41.93
N VAL A 557 -16.38 -3.53 40.95
CA VAL A 557 -17.04 -2.27 40.60
C VAL A 557 -18.54 -2.45 40.68
N LEU A 558 -19.22 -1.51 41.30
CA LEU A 558 -20.67 -1.41 41.26
C LEU A 558 -21.05 -0.41 40.14
N HIS A 559 -21.59 -0.93 39.04
CA HIS A 559 -22.03 -0.13 37.92
C HIS A 559 -23.50 0.19 38.01
N GLY A 560 -23.86 1.47 37.91
CA GLY A 560 -25.23 1.94 37.99
C GLY A 560 -25.99 1.80 36.68
N SER A 561 -25.92 2.79 35.82
CA SER A 561 -26.56 2.83 34.52
C SER A 561 -25.73 3.58 33.48
N GLY A 562 -25.89 3.23 32.22
CA GLY A 562 -25.12 3.84 31.11
C GLY A 562 -23.94 2.99 30.71
N LYS A 563 -22.87 3.62 30.28
CA LYS A 563 -21.61 2.93 29.93
C LYS A 563 -20.69 2.91 31.14
N LEU A 564 -20.14 1.75 31.46
CA LEU A 564 -19.08 1.63 32.44
C LEU A 564 -17.82 2.27 31.86
N HIS A 565 -17.33 3.31 32.52
CA HIS A 565 -16.11 4.00 32.14
C HIS A 565 -14.94 3.46 32.97
N LEU A 566 -14.00 2.78 32.31
CA LEU A 566 -12.78 2.29 32.91
C LEU A 566 -11.61 3.14 32.47
N GLU A 567 -10.78 3.58 33.39
CA GLU A 567 -9.57 4.33 33.09
C GLU A 567 -8.36 3.67 33.75
N VAL A 568 -7.29 3.53 33.00
CA VAL A 568 -5.99 3.07 33.45
C VAL A 568 -5.01 4.23 33.40
N ARG A 569 -4.40 4.56 34.53
CA ARG A 569 -3.41 5.64 34.64
C ARG A 569 -2.08 5.11 35.14
N THR A 570 -1.00 5.71 34.66
CA THR A 570 0.31 5.58 35.27
C THR A 570 0.51 6.77 36.22
N SER A 571 0.66 6.52 37.50
CA SER A 571 0.89 7.56 38.49
C SER A 571 2.38 7.84 38.63
N ARG A 572 2.70 9.06 39.06
CA ARG A 572 4.01 9.69 39.32
C ARG A 572 5.29 8.98 38.86
N GLY A 573 6.13 9.69 38.16
CA GLY A 573 7.57 9.33 38.05
C GLY A 573 7.99 8.62 36.75
N VAL A 574 7.08 8.32 35.80
CA VAL A 574 7.48 7.73 34.53
C VAL A 574 8.04 8.82 33.59
N PRO A 575 9.37 8.87 33.38
CA PRO A 575 9.94 9.87 32.49
C PRO A 575 9.46 9.66 31.06
N ALA A 576 9.21 10.77 30.34
CA ALA A 576 8.86 10.70 28.93
C ALA A 576 9.99 10.06 28.12
N SER A 577 9.76 8.93 27.47
CA SER A 577 10.75 8.30 26.60
C SER A 577 10.38 8.48 25.14
N VAL A 578 11.41 8.70 24.34
CA VAL A 578 11.35 8.53 22.89
C VAL A 578 11.19 7.04 22.59
N ALA A 579 9.99 6.61 22.28
CA ALA A 579 9.71 5.22 22.01
C ALA A 579 10.08 4.86 20.57
N SER A 580 11.11 4.08 20.38
CA SER A 580 11.28 3.27 19.19
C SER A 580 10.35 2.04 19.27
N ALA A 581 9.58 1.79 18.24
CA ALA A 581 8.72 0.62 18.16
C ALA A 581 9.59 -0.64 18.07
N VAL A 582 9.50 -1.50 19.09
CA VAL A 582 10.18 -2.81 19.11
C VAL A 582 9.11 -3.89 19.20
N PRO A 583 9.07 -4.86 18.28
CA PRO A 583 8.15 -5.99 18.36
C PRO A 583 8.42 -6.86 19.59
N LEU A 584 7.39 -7.25 20.33
CA LEU A 584 7.46 -8.27 21.36
C LEU A 584 7.99 -9.60 20.79
N GLY A 585 9.11 -10.05 21.27
CA GLY A 585 9.85 -11.23 20.78
C GLY A 585 11.33 -10.98 20.62
N TRP A 586 11.74 -9.72 20.58
CA TRP A 586 13.14 -9.33 20.61
C TRP A 586 13.43 -8.71 21.97
N ARG A 587 14.00 -9.49 22.87
CA ARG A 587 14.60 -8.95 24.10
C ARG A 587 15.79 -8.11 23.68
N ILE A 588 15.59 -6.79 23.56
CA ILE A 588 16.73 -5.87 23.47
C ILE A 588 17.29 -5.74 24.88
N PRO A 589 18.60 -5.90 25.08
CA PRO A 589 19.21 -5.58 26.36
C PRO A 589 18.89 -4.11 26.68
N ILE A 590 18.28 -3.88 27.84
CA ILE A 590 17.87 -2.57 28.33
C ILE A 590 19.15 -1.80 28.69
N SER A 591 19.72 -1.07 27.71
CA SER A 591 20.87 -0.20 27.94
C SER A 591 20.57 1.28 27.80
N THR A 592 19.30 1.66 27.66
CA THR A 592 18.90 3.09 27.63
C THR A 592 18.09 3.39 28.87
N ALA A 593 18.75 4.04 29.81
CA ALA A 593 18.17 4.56 31.02
C ALA A 593 16.92 5.42 30.74
N GLY A 594 15.79 5.12 31.39
CA GLY A 594 14.99 6.22 31.83
C GLY A 594 13.51 6.22 31.56
N ALA A 595 12.83 5.18 31.02
CA ALA A 595 11.38 5.32 30.92
C ALA A 595 10.62 4.01 31.03
N GLY A 596 9.77 3.94 32.01
CA GLY A 596 8.82 2.85 32.16
C GLY A 596 7.76 2.87 31.06
N THR A 597 7.37 1.69 30.60
CA THR A 597 6.30 1.49 29.62
C THR A 597 5.36 0.45 30.17
N LEU A 598 4.07 0.77 30.19
CA LEU A 598 3.01 -0.16 30.56
C LEU A 598 2.34 -0.72 29.32
N TRP A 599 2.25 -2.04 29.24
CA TRP A 599 1.58 -2.77 28.20
C TRP A 599 0.33 -3.43 28.74
N ILE A 600 -0.84 -3.01 28.27
CA ILE A 600 -2.10 -3.63 28.65
C ILE A 600 -2.40 -4.70 27.61
N SER A 601 -2.31 -5.97 28.02
CA SER A 601 -2.56 -7.09 27.12
C SER A 601 -4.02 -7.50 27.06
N SER A 602 -4.77 -7.36 28.15
CA SER A 602 -6.21 -7.64 28.18
C SER A 602 -6.89 -6.95 29.36
N ILE A 603 -8.18 -6.66 29.16
CA ILE A 603 -9.12 -6.25 30.22
C ILE A 603 -10.21 -7.29 30.27
N LYS A 604 -10.52 -7.78 31.46
CA LYS A 604 -11.56 -8.76 31.73
C LYS A 604 -12.59 -8.15 32.65
N VAL A 605 -13.86 -8.21 32.26
CA VAL A 605 -14.99 -7.76 33.05
C VAL A 605 -16.00 -8.90 33.18
N GLU A 606 -16.20 -9.37 34.36
CA GLU A 606 -17.11 -10.48 34.67
C GLU A 606 -18.18 -10.03 35.68
N PRO A 607 -19.45 -10.49 35.57
CA PRO A 607 -20.39 -10.29 36.65
C PRO A 607 -19.80 -10.85 37.95
N ASP A 608 -19.81 -10.04 39.00
CA ASP A 608 -19.38 -10.51 40.31
C ASP A 608 -20.51 -11.41 40.84
N ARG A 609 -20.31 -12.73 40.82
CA ARG A 609 -21.28 -13.69 41.33
C ARG A 609 -21.14 -13.69 42.85
N PRO A 610 -22.29 -13.62 43.59
CA PRO A 610 -22.25 -13.75 45.04
C PRO A 610 -21.75 -15.09 45.49
#